data_e4a6dc58cc671799a962dbeb2eb82829
#
_entry.id   e4a6dc58cc671799a962dbeb2eb82829
#
_cell.length_a   1.000
_cell.length_b   1.000
_cell.length_c   1.000
_cell.angle_alpha   90.00
_cell.angle_beta   90.00
_cell.angle_gamma   90.00
#
_symmetry.space_group_name_H-M   'P 1'
#
loop_
_entity.id
_entity.type
_entity.pdbx_description
1 polymer ?
#
loop_
_entity_poly.entity_id
_entity_poly.type
_entity_poly.pdbx_seq_one_letter_code
_entity_poly.pdbx_strand_id
1 'polypeptide(L)'
;YHLAKLGYTDVVLLERKKLTSGTTWHAAGLVGQMRSSLNLTQMVKYSGNLYETLEAETGMATGYRRTGSVSLATNQERLTEYKRNASLAKVHGVDVQILTTDELRDKVGFFNLDDVVGGAWIPKDGKADPANVAMALAKGAKNKGVKIFEDVKVTGILKENGKVTGVQTEFGEIKSEVVVNCGGMWAREVGKMAGVSVPLHACEHFYFLTSAVPGLGDMPVVRVPDESAYYKEDAGKILVGLFEPNAKPWAQNGIPDDFCFDQIQDDLDHCMPYLELAMNRVPVMESLGIETLFNGPESFTPDDNFQIGESPELGNFYVAAGFNSIGIQAAGGAGKYLAEWIIAK
;
A
#
# COMPACT_ATOMS: atom_id res chain seq x y z
N TYR A 1 1.29 -3.27 16.54
CA TYR A 1 -0.11 -3.14 16.97
C TYR A 1 -0.70 -4.51 17.34
N HIS A 2 -0.68 -5.51 16.44
CA HIS A 2 -1.34 -6.80 16.70
C HIS A 2 -0.66 -7.64 17.78
N LEU A 3 0.66 -7.65 17.89
CA LEU A 3 1.37 -8.30 19.00
C LEU A 3 0.85 -7.78 20.34
N ALA A 4 0.79 -6.43 20.49
CA ALA A 4 0.28 -5.81 21.70
C ALA A 4 -1.21 -6.07 21.93
N LYS A 5 -2.02 -6.11 20.86
CA LYS A 5 -3.45 -6.48 20.93
C LYS A 5 -3.65 -7.92 21.43
N LEU A 6 -2.70 -8.81 21.14
CA LEU A 6 -2.68 -10.20 21.56
C LEU A 6 -1.99 -10.42 22.93
N GLY A 7 -1.61 -9.32 23.63
CA GLY A 7 -1.05 -9.36 24.98
C GLY A 7 0.47 -9.34 25.07
N TYR A 8 1.19 -9.31 23.94
CA TYR A 8 2.65 -9.18 23.92
C TYR A 8 3.01 -7.69 23.95
N THR A 9 3.42 -7.21 25.12
CA THR A 9 3.70 -5.77 25.35
C THR A 9 5.19 -5.44 25.42
N ASP A 10 6.06 -6.44 25.60
CA ASP A 10 7.51 -6.26 25.55
C ASP A 10 7.98 -6.23 24.09
N VAL A 11 7.54 -5.20 23.38
CA VAL A 11 7.80 -4.98 21.95
C VAL A 11 8.42 -3.60 21.78
N VAL A 12 9.49 -3.57 20.98
CA VAL A 12 10.15 -2.34 20.57
C VAL A 12 10.07 -2.22 19.06
N LEU A 13 9.63 -1.07 18.56
CA LEU A 13 9.71 -0.69 17.15
C LEU A 13 10.81 0.35 17.01
N LEU A 14 11.73 0.10 16.08
CA LEU A 14 12.80 1.01 15.72
C LEU A 14 12.58 1.54 14.31
N GLU A 15 12.57 2.85 14.18
CA GLU A 15 12.48 3.54 12.91
C GLU A 15 13.76 4.36 12.67
N ARG A 16 14.39 4.17 11.51
CA ARG A 16 15.66 4.84 11.21
C ARG A 16 15.58 6.35 11.12
N LYS A 17 14.43 6.88 10.75
CA LYS A 17 14.14 8.32 10.66
C LYS A 17 12.83 8.62 11.39
N LYS A 18 11.76 8.93 10.66
CA LYS A 18 10.43 9.21 11.21
C LYS A 18 9.42 8.17 10.74
N LEU A 19 8.45 7.86 11.56
CA LEU A 19 7.32 7.05 11.12
C LEU A 19 6.74 7.64 9.85
N THR A 20 6.40 6.77 8.90
CA THR A 20 5.85 7.11 7.58
C THR A 20 6.83 7.69 6.54
N SER A 21 8.05 8.05 6.91
CA SER A 21 8.98 8.82 6.06
C SER A 21 9.54 8.10 4.83
N GLY A 22 9.28 6.80 4.70
CA GLY A 22 9.60 6.03 3.49
C GLY A 22 8.51 6.18 2.42
N THR A 23 7.97 5.05 1.93
CA THR A 23 6.91 5.03 0.90
C THR A 23 5.53 5.41 1.46
N THR A 24 5.29 5.29 2.76
CA THR A 24 3.94 5.41 3.34
C THR A 24 3.33 6.80 3.15
N TRP A 25 4.08 7.88 3.36
CA TRP A 25 3.53 9.24 3.36
C TRP A 25 2.97 9.69 2.00
N HIS A 26 3.50 9.13 0.93
CA HIS A 26 3.08 9.47 -0.44
C HIS A 26 2.20 8.41 -1.11
N ALA A 27 1.86 7.32 -0.40
CA ALA A 27 1.03 6.27 -0.97
C ALA A 27 -0.39 6.81 -1.29
N ALA A 28 -0.99 6.33 -2.38
CA ALA A 28 -2.30 6.80 -2.82
C ALA A 28 -3.46 6.43 -1.88
N GLY A 29 -3.28 5.42 -1.02
CA GLY A 29 -4.25 5.08 0.02
C GLY A 29 -5.50 4.34 -0.46
N LEU A 30 -5.43 3.63 -1.57
CA LEU A 30 -6.53 2.80 -2.05
C LEU A 30 -6.71 1.56 -1.16
N VAL A 31 -7.94 1.28 -0.76
CA VAL A 31 -8.29 0.13 0.10
C VAL A 31 -9.36 -0.71 -0.58
N GLY A 32 -8.92 -1.68 -1.37
CA GLY A 32 -9.80 -2.61 -2.08
C GLY A 32 -9.97 -3.93 -1.32
N GLN A 33 -11.12 -4.60 -1.52
CA GLN A 33 -11.47 -5.85 -0.83
C GLN A 33 -11.18 -7.13 -1.64
N MET A 34 -11.23 -7.06 -2.97
CA MET A 34 -11.09 -8.24 -3.81
C MET A 34 -9.64 -8.49 -4.22
N ARG A 35 -9.19 -9.74 -4.07
CA ARG A 35 -7.90 -10.24 -4.53
C ARG A 35 -8.05 -11.59 -5.24
N SER A 36 -7.00 -12.03 -5.90
CA SER A 36 -6.96 -13.27 -6.68
C SER A 36 -7.19 -14.54 -5.85
N SER A 37 -6.81 -14.53 -4.57
CA SER A 37 -6.99 -15.68 -3.68
C SER A 37 -7.88 -15.33 -2.48
N LEU A 38 -8.48 -16.36 -1.87
CA LEU A 38 -9.30 -16.22 -0.66
C LEU A 38 -8.47 -15.64 0.51
N ASN A 39 -7.25 -16.13 0.72
CA ASN A 39 -6.41 -15.71 1.83
C ASN A 39 -6.03 -14.23 1.69
N LEU A 40 -5.63 -13.79 0.50
CA LEU A 40 -5.35 -12.37 0.24
C LEU A 40 -6.61 -11.50 0.37
N THR A 41 -7.75 -11.99 -0.12
CA THR A 41 -9.04 -11.30 0.04
C THR A 41 -9.40 -11.13 1.52
N GLN A 42 -9.22 -12.16 2.35
CA GLN A 42 -9.47 -12.07 3.79
C GLN A 42 -8.51 -11.10 4.48
N MET A 43 -7.24 -11.09 4.07
CA MET A 43 -6.23 -10.17 4.58
C MET A 43 -6.61 -8.70 4.34
N VAL A 44 -6.94 -8.35 3.10
CA VAL A 44 -7.27 -6.94 2.75
C VAL A 44 -8.64 -6.53 3.30
N LYS A 45 -9.63 -7.43 3.36
CA LYS A 45 -10.91 -7.18 4.04
C LYS A 45 -10.71 -6.87 5.52
N TYR A 46 -9.85 -7.64 6.20
CA TYR A 46 -9.52 -7.37 7.59
C TYR A 46 -8.91 -5.97 7.75
N SER A 47 -7.98 -5.57 6.87
CA SER A 47 -7.38 -4.24 6.91
C SER A 47 -8.42 -3.13 6.82
N GLY A 48 -9.33 -3.19 5.84
CA GLY A 48 -10.39 -2.19 5.68
C GLY A 48 -11.31 -2.10 6.92
N ASN A 49 -11.71 -3.25 7.49
CA ASN A 49 -12.52 -3.28 8.70
C ASN A 49 -11.77 -2.73 9.92
N LEU A 50 -10.46 -3.00 10.02
CA LEU A 50 -9.62 -2.45 11.08
C LEU A 50 -9.54 -0.91 10.98
N TYR A 51 -9.29 -0.38 9.78
CA TYR A 51 -9.15 1.07 9.59
C TYR A 51 -10.41 1.85 9.92
N GLU A 52 -11.57 1.25 9.68
CA GLU A 52 -12.87 1.81 10.04
C GLU A 52 -13.06 1.96 11.56
N THR A 53 -12.43 1.07 12.35
CA THR A 53 -12.59 1.04 13.81
C THR A 53 -11.43 1.68 14.57
N LEU A 54 -10.28 1.91 13.93
CA LEU A 54 -9.08 2.43 14.59
C LEU A 54 -9.26 3.81 15.19
N GLU A 55 -10.04 4.68 14.57
CA GLU A 55 -10.30 6.02 15.12
C GLU A 55 -11.02 5.95 16.47
N ALA A 56 -12.03 5.10 16.59
CA ALA A 56 -12.74 4.88 17.83
C ALA A 56 -11.84 4.25 18.91
N GLU A 57 -10.93 3.35 18.53
CA GLU A 57 -9.99 2.69 19.45
C GLU A 57 -8.86 3.62 19.91
N THR A 58 -8.36 4.47 19.03
CA THR A 58 -7.12 5.24 19.28
C THR A 58 -7.35 6.73 19.48
N GLY A 59 -8.53 7.25 19.12
CA GLY A 59 -8.80 8.69 19.04
C GLY A 59 -7.98 9.38 17.94
N MET A 60 -7.57 8.65 16.90
CA MET A 60 -6.81 9.19 15.77
C MET A 60 -7.45 8.80 14.45
N ALA A 61 -7.85 9.79 13.68
CA ALA A 61 -8.50 9.58 12.39
C ALA A 61 -7.57 8.83 11.42
N THR A 62 -8.14 7.90 10.67
CA THR A 62 -7.43 7.16 9.60
C THR A 62 -7.71 7.75 8.22
N GLY A 63 -8.65 8.68 8.12
CA GLY A 63 -9.16 9.15 6.85
C GLY A 63 -9.87 8.06 6.02
N TYR A 64 -10.13 6.89 6.61
CA TYR A 64 -10.79 5.79 5.89
C TYR A 64 -12.25 6.10 5.60
N ARG A 65 -12.61 6.00 4.32
CA ARG A 65 -13.98 6.19 3.83
C ARG A 65 -14.32 5.11 2.80
N ARG A 66 -15.50 4.50 2.94
CA ARG A 66 -16.04 3.56 1.96
C ARG A 66 -16.72 4.33 0.82
N THR A 67 -15.94 4.74 -0.15
CA THR A 67 -16.41 5.44 -1.35
C THR A 67 -16.83 4.49 -2.46
N GLY A 68 -16.53 3.21 -2.32
CA GLY A 68 -16.60 2.21 -3.37
C GLY A 68 -15.44 2.30 -4.36
N SER A 69 -15.38 1.32 -5.24
CA SER A 69 -14.48 1.35 -6.41
C SER A 69 -15.17 0.89 -7.67
N VAL A 70 -14.82 1.50 -8.80
CA VAL A 70 -15.24 1.13 -10.15
C VAL A 70 -14.01 0.72 -10.94
N SER A 71 -14.07 -0.44 -11.60
CA SER A 71 -13.10 -0.83 -12.61
C SER A 71 -13.76 -0.79 -13.99
N LEU A 72 -13.26 0.04 -14.90
CA LEU A 72 -13.79 0.19 -16.24
C LEU A 72 -13.21 -0.90 -17.16
N ALA A 73 -14.04 -1.46 -18.04
CA ALA A 73 -13.64 -2.38 -19.10
C ALA A 73 -13.74 -1.68 -20.45
N THR A 74 -12.62 -1.49 -21.11
CA THR A 74 -12.54 -0.87 -22.43
C THR A 74 -12.64 -1.88 -23.58
N ASN A 75 -12.73 -3.18 -23.24
CA ASN A 75 -12.90 -4.27 -24.19
C ASN A 75 -13.68 -5.44 -23.59
N GLN A 76 -14.13 -6.38 -24.42
CA GLN A 76 -14.94 -7.53 -24.02
C GLN A 76 -14.15 -8.57 -23.20
N GLU A 77 -12.85 -8.70 -23.44
CA GLU A 77 -11.96 -9.60 -22.70
C GLU A 77 -11.88 -9.15 -21.25
N ARG A 78 -11.69 -7.86 -21.01
CA ARG A 78 -11.66 -7.25 -19.67
C ARG A 78 -13.01 -7.39 -18.95
N LEU A 79 -14.11 -7.16 -19.66
CA LEU A 79 -15.44 -7.37 -19.07
C LEU A 79 -15.70 -8.84 -18.70
N THR A 80 -15.20 -9.76 -19.53
CA THR A 80 -15.28 -11.20 -19.24
C THR A 80 -14.46 -11.57 -18.00
N GLU A 81 -13.27 -11.01 -17.84
CA GLU A 81 -12.47 -11.15 -16.64
C GLU A 81 -13.23 -10.64 -15.41
N TYR A 82 -13.85 -9.47 -15.47
CA TYR A 82 -14.63 -8.94 -14.35
C TYR A 82 -15.82 -9.83 -13.99
N LYS A 83 -16.52 -10.42 -14.97
CA LYS A 83 -17.60 -11.39 -14.71
C LYS A 83 -17.10 -12.64 -13.99
N ARG A 84 -15.90 -13.15 -14.36
CA ARG A 84 -15.25 -14.27 -13.65
C ARG A 84 -14.88 -13.88 -12.23
N ASN A 85 -14.27 -12.70 -12.05
CA ASN A 85 -13.89 -12.17 -10.75
C ASN A 85 -15.11 -11.94 -9.85
N ALA A 86 -16.25 -11.45 -10.40
CA ALA A 86 -17.51 -11.31 -9.65
C ALA A 86 -18.07 -12.66 -9.21
N SER A 87 -17.90 -13.71 -10.01
CA SER A 87 -18.28 -15.06 -9.62
C SER A 87 -17.41 -15.62 -8.50
N LEU A 88 -16.09 -15.39 -8.57
CA LEU A 88 -15.13 -15.75 -7.52
C LEU A 88 -15.38 -14.95 -6.23
N ALA A 89 -15.70 -13.68 -6.36
CA ALA A 89 -15.97 -12.77 -5.25
C ALA A 89 -17.12 -13.28 -4.34
N LYS A 90 -18.13 -13.93 -4.92
CA LYS A 90 -19.23 -14.56 -4.14
C LYS A 90 -18.70 -15.62 -3.18
N VAL A 91 -17.72 -16.43 -3.63
CA VAL A 91 -17.08 -17.45 -2.79
C VAL A 91 -16.22 -16.79 -1.70
N HIS A 92 -15.58 -15.67 -2.03
CA HIS A 92 -14.75 -14.90 -1.09
C HIS A 92 -15.57 -13.98 -0.16
N GLY A 93 -16.91 -13.92 -0.32
CA GLY A 93 -17.78 -13.08 0.47
C GLY A 93 -17.55 -11.57 0.21
N VAL A 94 -17.26 -11.21 -1.05
CA VAL A 94 -17.15 -9.83 -1.52
C VAL A 94 -18.30 -9.54 -2.47
N ASP A 95 -18.97 -8.41 -2.26
CA ASP A 95 -20.02 -7.91 -3.17
C ASP A 95 -19.35 -7.24 -4.36
N VAL A 96 -19.43 -7.87 -5.53
CA VAL A 96 -18.95 -7.33 -6.81
C VAL A 96 -20.12 -7.34 -7.79
N GLN A 97 -20.49 -6.17 -8.28
CA GLN A 97 -21.57 -5.98 -9.22
C GLN A 97 -21.02 -5.63 -10.60
N ILE A 98 -21.51 -6.31 -11.63
CA ILE A 98 -21.18 -5.96 -13.01
C ILE A 98 -22.18 -4.92 -13.48
N LEU A 99 -21.66 -3.79 -13.93
CA LEU A 99 -22.46 -2.66 -14.37
C LEU A 99 -22.39 -2.48 -15.88
N THR A 100 -23.48 -2.07 -16.46
CA THR A 100 -23.57 -1.54 -17.83
C THR A 100 -22.94 -0.15 -17.92
N THR A 101 -22.68 0.34 -19.14
CA THR A 101 -22.16 1.70 -19.33
C THR A 101 -23.12 2.78 -18.80
N ASP A 102 -24.43 2.57 -18.92
CA ASP A 102 -25.42 3.52 -18.40
C ASP A 102 -25.39 3.58 -16.86
N GLU A 103 -25.31 2.44 -16.20
CA GLU A 103 -25.17 2.38 -14.74
C GLU A 103 -23.85 2.97 -14.25
N LEU A 104 -22.79 2.91 -15.06
CA LEU A 104 -21.49 3.55 -14.76
C LEU A 104 -21.58 5.08 -14.83
N ARG A 105 -22.43 5.65 -15.71
CA ARG A 105 -22.64 7.11 -15.78
C ARG A 105 -23.13 7.71 -14.46
N ASP A 106 -23.93 6.96 -13.71
CA ASP A 106 -24.41 7.38 -12.40
C ASP A 106 -23.31 7.41 -11.33
N LYS A 107 -22.24 6.65 -11.53
CA LYS A 107 -21.11 6.54 -10.60
C LYS A 107 -19.97 7.49 -10.94
N VAL A 108 -19.67 7.63 -12.23
CA VAL A 108 -18.47 8.30 -12.76
C VAL A 108 -18.79 9.14 -13.98
N GLY A 109 -19.88 9.90 -13.95
CA GLY A 109 -20.45 10.61 -15.11
C GLY A 109 -19.56 11.69 -15.74
N PHE A 110 -18.47 12.08 -15.11
CA PHE A 110 -17.50 13.01 -15.69
C PHE A 110 -16.32 12.30 -16.38
N PHE A 111 -16.28 10.96 -16.35
CA PHE A 111 -15.35 10.16 -17.14
C PHE A 111 -15.90 10.00 -18.58
N ASN A 112 -15.00 10.01 -19.55
CA ASN A 112 -15.33 9.56 -20.89
C ASN A 112 -15.56 8.05 -20.88
N LEU A 113 -16.76 7.62 -21.26
CA LEU A 113 -17.18 6.23 -21.31
C LEU A 113 -17.48 5.73 -22.72
N ASP A 114 -17.08 6.46 -23.77
CA ASP A 114 -17.46 6.15 -25.17
C ASP A 114 -16.94 4.80 -25.66
N ASP A 115 -15.76 4.40 -25.18
CA ASP A 115 -15.13 3.10 -25.46
C ASP A 115 -15.37 2.04 -24.38
N VAL A 116 -16.13 2.39 -23.31
CA VAL A 116 -16.35 1.50 -22.17
C VAL A 116 -17.52 0.56 -22.45
N VAL A 117 -17.27 -0.74 -22.37
CA VAL A 117 -18.26 -1.80 -22.60
C VAL A 117 -18.95 -2.31 -21.33
N GLY A 118 -18.58 -1.77 -20.18
CA GLY A 118 -19.11 -2.12 -18.86
C GLY A 118 -18.04 -1.99 -17.77
N GLY A 119 -18.36 -2.43 -16.56
CA GLY A 119 -17.40 -2.35 -15.45
C GLY A 119 -17.79 -3.22 -14.26
N ALA A 120 -16.91 -3.20 -13.26
CA ALA A 120 -17.14 -3.85 -11.97
C ALA A 120 -17.20 -2.79 -10.86
N TRP A 121 -18.22 -2.87 -10.03
CA TRP A 121 -18.46 -2.03 -8.86
C TRP A 121 -18.29 -2.84 -7.58
N ILE A 122 -17.50 -2.32 -6.64
CA ILE A 122 -17.32 -2.90 -5.32
C ILE A 122 -17.69 -1.86 -4.25
N PRO A 123 -18.90 -1.91 -3.69
CA PRO A 123 -19.43 -0.85 -2.85
C PRO A 123 -18.70 -0.65 -1.52
N LYS A 124 -18.02 -1.68 -1.03
CA LYS A 124 -17.32 -1.65 0.26
C LYS A 124 -15.81 -1.35 0.14
N ASP A 125 -15.32 -1.13 -1.06
CA ASP A 125 -14.00 -0.56 -1.26
C ASP A 125 -13.96 0.90 -0.82
N GLY A 126 -12.77 1.44 -0.64
CA GLY A 126 -12.63 2.82 -0.21
C GLY A 126 -11.22 3.35 -0.34
N LYS A 127 -10.99 4.43 0.37
CA LYS A 127 -9.70 5.12 0.46
C LYS A 127 -9.38 5.47 1.91
N ALA A 128 -8.11 5.63 2.22
CA ALA A 128 -7.62 6.04 3.53
C ALA A 128 -6.49 7.05 3.35
N ASP A 129 -6.15 7.75 4.41
CA ASP A 129 -4.89 8.50 4.51
C ASP A 129 -3.81 7.53 5.04
N PRO A 130 -2.79 7.18 4.22
CA PRO A 130 -1.79 6.19 4.61
C PRO A 130 -0.96 6.59 5.82
N ALA A 131 -0.58 7.85 5.93
CA ALA A 131 0.19 8.35 7.05
C ALA A 131 -0.65 8.28 8.35
N ASN A 132 -1.90 8.71 8.29
CA ASN A 132 -2.81 8.65 9.43
C ASN A 132 -3.13 7.21 9.84
N VAL A 133 -3.28 6.27 8.90
CA VAL A 133 -3.43 4.83 9.22
C VAL A 133 -2.22 4.32 9.99
N ALA A 134 -1.00 4.59 9.52
CA ALA A 134 0.23 4.17 10.18
C ALA A 134 0.37 4.80 11.57
N MET A 135 0.07 6.08 11.70
CA MET A 135 0.11 6.80 12.99
C MET A 135 -0.96 6.32 13.97
N ALA A 136 -2.18 5.99 13.49
CA ALA A 136 -3.23 5.40 14.32
C ALA A 136 -2.83 4.01 14.86
N LEU A 137 -2.24 3.17 13.99
CA LEU A 137 -1.69 1.87 14.41
C LEU A 137 -0.56 2.02 15.42
N ALA A 138 0.35 2.98 15.22
CA ALA A 138 1.44 3.29 16.14
C ALA A 138 0.90 3.78 17.50
N LYS A 139 -0.10 4.66 17.49
CA LYS A 139 -0.77 5.13 18.71
C LYS A 139 -1.46 3.99 19.45
N GLY A 140 -2.19 3.13 18.72
CA GLY A 140 -2.83 1.95 19.29
C GLY A 140 -1.82 0.97 19.91
N ALA A 141 -0.65 0.80 19.30
CA ALA A 141 0.44 0.02 19.84
C ALA A 141 1.03 0.65 21.11
N LYS A 142 1.33 1.97 21.10
CA LYS A 142 1.82 2.72 22.26
C LYS A 142 0.84 2.66 23.43
N ASN A 143 -0.46 2.80 23.20
CA ASN A 143 -1.50 2.70 24.22
C ASN A 143 -1.52 1.34 24.93
N LYS A 144 -0.96 0.30 24.29
CA LYS A 144 -0.85 -1.05 24.82
C LYS A 144 0.56 -1.41 25.32
N GLY A 145 1.46 -0.41 25.45
CA GLY A 145 2.77 -0.57 26.06
C GLY A 145 3.94 -0.77 25.10
N VAL A 146 3.72 -0.81 23.79
CA VAL A 146 4.82 -0.90 22.81
C VAL A 146 5.66 0.37 22.85
N LYS A 147 6.98 0.20 22.88
CA LYS A 147 7.95 1.30 22.80
C LYS A 147 8.29 1.54 21.34
N ILE A 148 8.16 2.78 20.89
CA ILE A 148 8.51 3.20 19.51
C ILE A 148 9.58 4.27 19.60
N PHE A 149 10.70 4.02 18.93
CA PHE A 149 11.82 4.94 18.85
C PHE A 149 12.07 5.30 17.40
N GLU A 150 12.02 6.59 17.13
CA GLU A 150 12.40 7.21 15.87
C GLU A 150 13.86 7.66 15.93
N ASP A 151 14.48 7.88 14.77
CA ASP A 151 15.90 8.23 14.63
C ASP A 151 16.84 7.19 15.25
N VAL A 152 16.45 5.91 15.19
CA VAL A 152 17.25 4.78 15.67
C VAL A 152 17.46 3.78 14.52
N LYS A 153 18.60 3.89 13.87
CA LYS A 153 18.99 3.01 12.75
C LYS A 153 19.51 1.68 13.28
N VAL A 154 18.94 0.58 12.81
CA VAL A 154 19.52 -0.76 12.99
C VAL A 154 20.73 -0.87 12.06
N THR A 155 21.88 -1.21 12.61
CA THR A 155 23.17 -1.33 11.92
C THR A 155 23.68 -2.78 11.81
N GLY A 156 23.03 -3.71 12.51
CA GLY A 156 23.35 -5.13 12.47
C GLY A 156 22.29 -6.00 13.12
N ILE A 157 22.32 -7.29 12.81
CA ILE A 157 21.47 -8.31 13.46
C ILE A 157 22.37 -9.22 14.29
N LEU A 158 22.08 -9.30 15.59
CA LEU A 158 22.77 -10.19 16.52
C LEU A 158 22.21 -11.60 16.37
N LYS A 159 23.10 -12.59 16.31
CA LYS A 159 22.72 -13.99 16.10
C LYS A 159 23.66 -14.96 16.78
N GLU A 160 23.08 -16.03 17.28
CA GLU A 160 23.80 -17.10 17.93
C GLU A 160 23.10 -18.44 17.63
N ASN A 161 23.87 -19.50 17.38
CA ASN A 161 23.35 -20.86 17.14
C ASN A 161 22.22 -20.92 16.07
N GLY A 162 22.34 -20.14 14.98
CA GLY A 162 21.37 -20.10 13.88
C GLY A 162 20.07 -19.39 14.18
N LYS A 163 19.98 -18.62 15.24
CA LYS A 163 18.81 -17.81 15.63
C LYS A 163 19.21 -16.36 15.90
N VAL A 164 18.26 -15.43 15.78
CA VAL A 164 18.46 -14.06 16.22
C VAL A 164 18.57 -14.01 17.75
N THR A 165 19.34 -13.05 18.25
CA THR A 165 19.45 -12.73 19.68
C THR A 165 19.27 -11.25 19.95
N GLY A 166 19.01 -10.45 18.91
CA GLY A 166 18.76 -9.03 19.02
C GLY A 166 19.20 -8.25 17.79
N VAL A 167 19.32 -6.96 17.97
CA VAL A 167 19.78 -6.01 16.96
C VAL A 167 20.89 -5.11 17.50
N GLN A 168 21.80 -4.71 16.62
CA GLN A 168 22.76 -3.64 16.86
C GLN A 168 22.18 -2.33 16.34
N THR A 169 22.29 -1.27 17.14
CA THR A 169 21.98 0.11 16.73
C THR A 169 23.17 1.02 16.94
N GLU A 170 23.10 2.24 16.46
CA GLU A 170 24.11 3.28 16.74
C GLU A 170 24.20 3.66 18.24
N PHE A 171 23.16 3.32 19.02
CA PHE A 171 23.11 3.58 20.48
C PHE A 171 23.44 2.34 21.32
N GLY A 172 23.78 1.21 20.70
CA GLY A 172 24.11 -0.03 21.38
C GLY A 172 23.22 -1.20 20.98
N GLU A 173 23.35 -2.30 21.70
CA GLU A 173 22.62 -3.54 21.45
C GLU A 173 21.26 -3.56 22.13
N ILE A 174 20.28 -4.11 21.44
CA ILE A 174 18.97 -4.45 22.01
C ILE A 174 18.79 -5.96 21.86
N LYS A 175 18.71 -6.67 22.97
CA LYS A 175 18.46 -8.12 22.99
C LYS A 175 17.00 -8.41 22.72
N SER A 176 16.76 -9.40 21.87
CA SER A 176 15.41 -9.85 21.52
C SER A 176 15.47 -11.29 21.00
N GLU A 177 14.51 -12.12 21.41
CA GLU A 177 14.36 -13.49 20.92
C GLU A 177 13.77 -13.54 19.52
N VAL A 178 13.07 -12.49 19.09
CA VAL A 178 12.42 -12.39 17.76
C VAL A 178 12.75 -11.04 17.15
N VAL A 179 13.09 -11.05 15.87
CA VAL A 179 13.25 -9.82 15.07
C VAL A 179 12.33 -9.88 13.87
N VAL A 180 11.61 -8.80 13.62
CA VAL A 180 10.70 -8.66 12.47
C VAL A 180 11.22 -7.55 11.56
N ASN A 181 11.62 -7.91 10.36
CA ASN A 181 12.05 -6.98 9.33
C ASN A 181 10.83 -6.44 8.56
N CYS A 182 10.41 -5.23 8.91
CA CYS A 182 9.37 -4.46 8.23
C CYS A 182 9.98 -3.24 7.52
N GLY A 183 11.21 -3.34 7.03
CA GLY A 183 12.02 -2.24 6.53
C GLY A 183 11.57 -1.65 5.18
N GLY A 184 10.41 -2.05 4.63
CA GLY A 184 9.91 -1.53 3.36
C GLY A 184 10.94 -1.70 2.24
N MET A 185 11.29 -0.64 1.55
CA MET A 185 12.31 -0.68 0.49
C MET A 185 13.73 -0.95 1.01
N TRP A 186 14.01 -0.77 2.31
CA TRP A 186 15.28 -1.14 2.97
C TRP A 186 15.31 -2.57 3.51
N ALA A 187 14.23 -3.34 3.36
CA ALA A 187 14.16 -4.70 3.92
C ALA A 187 15.23 -5.64 3.36
N ARG A 188 15.65 -5.43 2.11
CA ARG A 188 16.77 -6.14 1.49
C ARG A 188 18.09 -5.90 2.24
N GLU A 189 18.38 -4.67 2.60
CA GLU A 189 19.59 -4.28 3.33
C GLU A 189 19.59 -4.84 4.76
N VAL A 190 18.45 -4.77 5.43
CA VAL A 190 18.26 -5.38 6.76
C VAL A 190 18.40 -6.90 6.68
N GLY A 191 17.84 -7.53 5.66
CA GLY A 191 18.03 -8.97 5.40
C GLY A 191 19.49 -9.33 5.24
N LYS A 192 20.29 -8.56 4.48
CA LYS A 192 21.74 -8.78 4.31
C LYS A 192 22.50 -8.75 5.64
N MET A 193 22.13 -7.86 6.59
CA MET A 193 22.73 -7.82 7.93
C MET A 193 22.51 -9.15 8.68
N ALA A 194 21.37 -9.78 8.45
CA ALA A 194 21.02 -11.09 9.03
C ALA A 194 21.64 -12.28 8.28
N GLY A 195 22.11 -12.08 7.04
CA GLY A 195 22.48 -13.16 6.12
C GLY A 195 21.26 -13.81 5.46
N VAL A 196 20.15 -13.08 5.39
CA VAL A 196 18.86 -13.51 4.83
C VAL A 196 18.62 -12.81 3.48
N SER A 197 18.20 -13.58 2.49
CA SER A 197 17.83 -13.03 1.18
C SER A 197 16.41 -12.50 1.21
N VAL A 198 16.24 -11.20 0.95
CA VAL A 198 14.94 -10.55 0.78
C VAL A 198 14.89 -9.98 -0.63
N PRO A 199 14.37 -10.72 -1.62
CA PRO A 199 14.42 -10.33 -3.03
C PRO A 199 13.37 -9.25 -3.33
N LEU A 200 13.76 -8.01 -3.18
CA LEU A 200 13.01 -6.83 -3.60
C LEU A 200 13.93 -5.74 -4.11
N HIS A 201 13.39 -4.82 -4.88
CA HIS A 201 14.09 -3.65 -5.36
C HIS A 201 13.17 -2.43 -5.33
N ALA A 202 13.75 -1.24 -5.07
CA ALA A 202 13.00 0.00 -5.16
C ALA A 202 12.94 0.45 -6.63
N CYS A 203 11.73 0.81 -7.08
CA CYS A 203 11.49 1.38 -8.40
C CYS A 203 10.77 2.72 -8.26
N GLU A 204 10.91 3.55 -9.28
CA GLU A 204 10.13 4.78 -9.41
C GLU A 204 8.65 4.43 -9.59
N HIS A 205 7.77 5.23 -8.99
CA HIS A 205 6.33 5.08 -9.13
C HIS A 205 5.67 6.46 -9.11
N PHE A 206 4.77 6.69 -10.07
CA PHE A 206 4.28 8.02 -10.39
C PHE A 206 2.80 8.19 -10.07
N TYR A 207 2.46 9.37 -9.60
CA TYR A 207 1.12 9.91 -9.69
C TYR A 207 1.17 11.43 -9.90
N PHE A 208 0.07 12.00 -10.33
CA PHE A 208 -0.08 13.45 -10.40
C PHE A 208 -1.41 13.89 -9.78
N LEU A 209 -1.41 15.12 -9.30
CA LEU A 209 -2.57 15.81 -8.78
C LEU A 209 -2.93 16.95 -9.71
N THR A 210 -4.20 17.05 -10.05
CA THR A 210 -4.74 18.19 -10.77
C THR A 210 -4.85 19.40 -9.86
N SER A 211 -5.07 20.59 -10.42
CA SER A 211 -5.65 21.68 -9.67
C SER A 211 -7.02 21.29 -9.12
N ALA A 212 -7.54 22.05 -8.14
CA ALA A 212 -8.83 21.77 -7.53
C ALA A 212 -9.96 21.78 -8.58
N VAL A 213 -10.85 20.79 -8.47
CA VAL A 213 -12.02 20.64 -9.34
C VAL A 213 -13.26 21.20 -8.63
N PRO A 214 -13.81 22.33 -9.07
CA PRO A 214 -14.98 22.91 -8.42
C PRO A 214 -16.16 21.89 -8.38
N GLY A 215 -16.69 21.67 -7.18
CA GLY A 215 -17.83 20.78 -6.99
C GLY A 215 -17.50 19.28 -7.03
N LEU A 216 -16.24 18.89 -7.08
CA LEU A 216 -15.84 17.48 -6.95
C LEU A 216 -16.18 17.02 -5.53
N GLY A 217 -17.23 16.21 -5.43
CA GLY A 217 -17.59 15.51 -4.20
C GLY A 217 -16.79 14.22 -4.02
N ASP A 218 -17.17 13.43 -3.00
CA ASP A 218 -16.61 12.09 -2.87
C ASP A 218 -16.92 11.27 -4.12
N MET A 219 -15.87 10.84 -4.81
CA MET A 219 -15.98 9.92 -5.93
C MET A 219 -15.47 8.53 -5.53
N PRO A 220 -15.97 7.46 -6.15
CA PRO A 220 -15.35 6.16 -5.99
C PRO A 220 -13.91 6.16 -6.52
N VAL A 221 -13.10 5.23 -6.03
CA VAL A 221 -11.83 4.93 -6.69
C VAL A 221 -12.15 4.35 -8.07
N VAL A 222 -11.58 4.91 -9.12
CA VAL A 222 -11.75 4.40 -10.50
C VAL A 222 -10.45 3.76 -10.97
N ARG A 223 -10.56 2.60 -11.61
CA ARG A 223 -9.43 1.89 -12.22
C ARG A 223 -9.69 1.64 -13.69
N VAL A 224 -8.67 1.88 -14.52
CA VAL A 224 -8.68 1.57 -15.94
C VAL A 224 -7.41 0.77 -16.26
N PRO A 225 -7.41 -0.55 -15.99
CA PRO A 225 -6.19 -1.36 -16.11
C PRO A 225 -5.56 -1.36 -17.50
N ASP A 226 -6.40 -1.27 -18.57
CA ASP A 226 -5.91 -1.24 -19.94
C ASP A 226 -5.20 0.08 -20.31
N GLU A 227 -5.36 1.12 -19.47
CA GLU A 227 -4.66 2.41 -19.55
C GLU A 227 -3.57 2.54 -18.47
N SER A 228 -3.36 1.48 -17.69
CA SER A 228 -2.42 1.48 -16.55
C SER A 228 -2.68 2.60 -15.54
N ALA A 229 -3.94 3.03 -15.36
CA ALA A 229 -4.29 4.19 -14.55
C ALA A 229 -5.34 3.88 -13.47
N TYR A 230 -5.26 4.63 -12.38
CA TYR A 230 -6.31 4.74 -11.38
C TYR A 230 -6.54 6.20 -10.98
N TYR A 231 -7.73 6.48 -10.52
CA TYR A 231 -8.18 7.83 -10.16
C TYR A 231 -8.84 7.82 -8.81
N LYS A 232 -8.57 8.83 -8.00
CA LYS A 232 -9.30 9.08 -6.74
C LYS A 232 -9.44 10.58 -6.48
N GLU A 233 -10.46 10.95 -5.74
CA GLU A 233 -10.54 12.29 -5.17
C GLU A 233 -9.54 12.42 -4.01
N ASP A 234 -8.83 13.54 -3.96
CA ASP A 234 -7.89 13.89 -2.91
C ASP A 234 -7.96 15.39 -2.61
N ALA A 235 -8.59 15.75 -1.50
CA ALA A 235 -8.76 17.14 -1.05
C ALA A 235 -9.34 18.08 -2.15
N GLY A 236 -10.36 17.60 -2.87
CA GLY A 236 -11.02 18.36 -3.94
C GLY A 236 -10.27 18.36 -5.29
N LYS A 237 -9.23 17.57 -5.42
CA LYS A 237 -8.42 17.38 -6.63
C LYS A 237 -8.60 15.96 -7.15
N ILE A 238 -8.21 15.70 -8.39
CA ILE A 238 -8.12 14.34 -8.93
C ILE A 238 -6.67 13.90 -8.83
N LEU A 239 -6.42 12.85 -8.04
CA LEU A 239 -5.19 12.10 -8.07
C LEU A 239 -5.28 11.06 -9.17
N VAL A 240 -4.33 11.06 -10.08
CA VAL A 240 -4.15 10.05 -11.12
C VAL A 240 -2.85 9.33 -10.86
N GLY A 241 -2.93 8.04 -10.54
CA GLY A 241 -1.77 7.20 -10.36
C GLY A 241 -1.58 6.24 -11.52
N LEU A 242 -0.34 5.87 -11.74
CA LEU A 242 0.07 5.06 -12.88
C LEU A 242 0.58 3.70 -12.42
N PHE A 243 0.32 2.68 -13.22
CA PHE A 243 0.93 1.35 -13.12
C PHE A 243 1.59 1.03 -14.45
N GLU A 244 2.53 1.89 -14.85
CA GLU A 244 3.26 1.74 -16.09
C GLU A 244 4.00 0.39 -16.15
N PRO A 245 3.97 -0.33 -17.28
CA PRO A 245 4.54 -1.67 -17.39
C PRO A 245 6.08 -1.69 -17.35
N ASN A 246 6.72 -0.54 -17.58
CA ASN A 246 8.17 -0.39 -17.62
C ASN A 246 8.67 0.47 -16.45
N ALA A 247 8.47 -0.01 -15.23
CA ALA A 247 8.97 0.68 -14.04
C ALA A 247 10.50 0.83 -14.06
N LYS A 248 11.00 2.00 -13.65
CA LYS A 248 12.43 2.29 -13.61
C LYS A 248 13.03 1.87 -12.27
N PRO A 249 14.07 1.02 -12.23
CA PRO A 249 14.78 0.72 -11.00
C PRO A 249 15.46 1.98 -10.43
N TRP A 250 15.28 2.20 -9.12
CA TRP A 250 15.89 3.32 -8.41
C TRP A 250 16.88 2.84 -7.36
N ALA A 251 17.87 3.68 -7.03
CA ALA A 251 18.86 3.43 -5.99
C ALA A 251 19.59 2.08 -6.13
N GLN A 252 20.03 1.73 -7.34
CA GLN A 252 20.72 0.47 -7.63
C GLN A 252 22.00 0.27 -6.79
N ASN A 253 22.67 1.36 -6.39
CA ASN A 253 23.87 1.37 -5.54
C ASN A 253 23.56 1.56 -4.05
N GLY A 254 22.30 1.50 -3.65
CA GLY A 254 21.81 1.74 -2.29
C GLY A 254 20.97 3.00 -2.17
N ILE A 255 20.00 2.95 -1.29
CA ILE A 255 19.11 4.10 -0.99
C ILE A 255 19.92 5.12 -0.19
N PRO A 256 19.85 6.44 -0.53
CA PRO A 256 20.55 7.48 0.22
C PRO A 256 20.19 7.46 1.72
N ASP A 257 21.19 7.62 2.57
CA ASP A 257 21.00 7.54 4.04
C ASP A 257 20.14 8.69 4.59
N ASP A 258 20.11 9.82 3.92
CA ASP A 258 19.30 11.00 4.25
C ASP A 258 17.89 10.96 3.68
N PHE A 259 17.56 10.00 2.82
CA PHE A 259 16.22 9.89 2.22
C PHE A 259 15.13 9.75 3.30
N CYS A 260 14.28 10.79 3.42
CA CYS A 260 13.27 10.93 4.47
C CYS A 260 12.23 11.98 4.05
N PHE A 261 10.97 11.58 3.87
CA PHE A 261 9.91 12.44 3.31
C PHE A 261 10.34 13.12 2.01
N ASP A 262 10.98 12.36 1.16
CA ASP A 262 11.60 12.86 -0.06
C ASP A 262 10.97 12.18 -1.28
N GLN A 263 11.20 12.76 -2.44
CA GLN A 263 10.77 12.24 -3.73
C GLN A 263 11.96 12.11 -4.67
N ILE A 264 11.78 11.32 -5.72
CA ILE A 264 12.75 11.17 -6.80
C ILE A 264 12.51 12.32 -7.78
N GLN A 265 13.54 12.67 -8.56
CA GLN A 265 13.40 13.67 -9.61
C GLN A 265 12.28 13.30 -10.58
N ASP A 266 11.48 14.27 -10.97
CA ASP A 266 10.39 14.10 -11.91
C ASP A 266 10.90 13.64 -13.28
N ASP A 267 10.12 12.74 -13.91
CA ASP A 267 10.36 12.24 -15.26
C ASP A 267 9.09 12.42 -16.10
N LEU A 268 8.91 13.63 -16.56
CA LEU A 268 7.71 13.99 -17.32
C LEU A 268 7.62 13.21 -18.65
N ASP A 269 8.73 13.00 -19.34
CA ASP A 269 8.76 12.28 -20.61
C ASP A 269 8.26 10.84 -20.44
N HIS A 270 8.60 10.20 -19.32
CA HIS A 270 8.11 8.86 -18.99
C HIS A 270 6.60 8.84 -18.69
N CYS A 271 6.08 9.90 -18.09
CA CYS A 271 4.68 10.00 -17.68
C CYS A 271 3.75 10.49 -18.79
N MET A 272 4.25 11.25 -19.78
CA MET A 272 3.45 11.92 -20.81
C MET A 272 2.45 11.00 -21.54
N PRO A 273 2.81 9.80 -22.01
CA PRO A 273 1.87 8.93 -22.70
C PRO A 273 0.65 8.54 -21.86
N TYR A 274 0.86 8.36 -20.56
CA TYR A 274 -0.21 8.00 -19.62
C TYR A 274 -1.03 9.23 -19.21
N LEU A 275 -0.41 10.40 -19.15
CA LEU A 275 -1.10 11.66 -18.90
C LEU A 275 -2.07 11.98 -20.05
N GLU A 276 -1.69 11.77 -21.29
CA GLU A 276 -2.55 11.93 -22.46
C GLU A 276 -3.76 10.98 -22.40
N LEU A 277 -3.55 9.71 -22.04
CA LEU A 277 -4.63 8.76 -21.81
C LEU A 277 -5.58 9.21 -20.69
N ALA A 278 -5.01 9.71 -19.60
CA ALA A 278 -5.79 10.21 -18.46
C ALA A 278 -6.63 11.45 -18.82
N MET A 279 -6.12 12.39 -19.62
CA MET A 279 -6.88 13.53 -20.11
C MET A 279 -8.03 13.10 -21.05
N ASN A 280 -7.80 12.13 -21.92
CA ASN A 280 -8.85 11.55 -22.74
C ASN A 280 -9.94 10.87 -21.90
N ARG A 281 -9.53 10.16 -20.83
CA ARG A 281 -10.45 9.48 -19.91
C ARG A 281 -11.24 10.44 -19.04
N VAL A 282 -10.64 11.55 -18.61
CA VAL A 282 -11.22 12.58 -17.74
C VAL A 282 -11.10 13.95 -18.42
N PRO A 283 -11.98 14.30 -19.36
CA PRO A 283 -11.82 15.49 -20.21
C PRO A 283 -11.69 16.82 -19.47
N VAL A 284 -12.29 16.93 -18.28
CA VAL A 284 -12.14 18.14 -17.46
C VAL A 284 -10.67 18.46 -17.14
N MET A 285 -9.79 17.48 -17.17
CA MET A 285 -8.35 17.64 -16.91
C MET A 285 -7.66 18.50 -17.97
N GLU A 286 -8.17 18.58 -19.20
CA GLU A 286 -7.62 19.48 -20.23
C GLU A 286 -7.66 20.96 -19.81
N SER A 287 -8.66 21.32 -19.01
CA SER A 287 -8.83 22.67 -18.49
C SER A 287 -8.16 22.91 -17.12
N LEU A 288 -7.66 21.84 -16.49
CA LEU A 288 -7.00 21.88 -15.19
C LEU A 288 -5.48 21.85 -15.37
N GLY A 289 -4.77 22.58 -14.55
CA GLY A 289 -3.31 22.43 -14.45
C GLY A 289 -2.95 21.15 -13.68
N ILE A 290 -1.76 20.61 -13.94
CA ILE A 290 -1.09 19.68 -13.02
C ILE A 290 -0.47 20.51 -11.92
N GLU A 291 -0.91 20.32 -10.69
CA GLU A 291 -0.34 21.02 -9.53
C GLU A 291 0.90 20.31 -9.00
N THR A 292 0.89 18.98 -9.04
CA THR A 292 2.00 18.17 -8.55
C THR A 292 2.15 16.95 -9.45
N LEU A 293 3.35 16.74 -9.97
CA LEU A 293 3.83 15.44 -10.42
C LEU A 293 4.66 14.87 -9.29
N PHE A 294 4.36 13.67 -8.88
CA PHE A 294 5.05 13.00 -7.80
C PHE A 294 5.72 11.72 -8.32
N ASN A 295 7.03 11.63 -8.12
CA ASN A 295 7.82 10.43 -8.37
C ASN A 295 8.35 9.93 -7.04
N GLY A 296 7.83 8.80 -6.55
CA GLY A 296 8.22 8.23 -5.28
C GLY A 296 8.77 6.82 -5.41
N PRO A 297 9.69 6.41 -4.53
CA PRO A 297 10.20 5.06 -4.56
C PRO A 297 9.21 4.08 -3.92
N GLU A 298 9.02 2.95 -4.57
CA GLU A 298 8.23 1.85 -4.05
C GLU A 298 8.95 0.51 -4.23
N SER A 299 8.72 -0.46 -3.33
CA SER A 299 9.41 -1.75 -3.37
C SER A 299 8.61 -2.79 -4.13
N PHE A 300 9.28 -3.44 -5.09
CA PHE A 300 8.73 -4.51 -5.90
C PHE A 300 9.54 -5.79 -5.76
N THR A 301 8.86 -6.93 -5.83
CA THR A 301 9.45 -8.27 -5.84
C THR A 301 9.42 -8.85 -7.25
N PRO A 302 10.31 -9.79 -7.60
CA PRO A 302 10.38 -10.34 -8.96
C PRO A 302 9.14 -11.11 -9.42
N ASP A 303 8.34 -11.61 -8.48
CA ASP A 303 7.14 -12.45 -8.74
C ASP A 303 5.82 -11.75 -8.37
N ASP A 304 5.87 -10.46 -8.09
CA ASP A 304 4.72 -9.64 -7.65
C ASP A 304 4.03 -10.15 -6.37
N ASN A 305 4.73 -10.96 -5.56
CA ASN A 305 4.25 -11.44 -4.28
C ASN A 305 5.09 -10.87 -3.13
N PHE A 306 4.41 -10.37 -2.11
CA PHE A 306 5.09 -9.91 -0.90
C PHE A 306 5.62 -11.08 -0.08
N GLN A 307 6.65 -10.82 0.71
CA GLN A 307 7.24 -11.76 1.63
C GLN A 307 6.69 -11.55 3.02
N ILE A 308 6.13 -12.59 3.62
CA ILE A 308 5.63 -12.58 4.99
C ILE A 308 5.91 -13.93 5.64
N GLY A 309 6.56 -13.91 6.79
CA GLY A 309 6.83 -15.12 7.58
C GLY A 309 8.25 -15.19 8.11
N GLU A 310 8.58 -16.33 8.70
CA GLU A 310 9.92 -16.62 9.21
C GLU A 310 10.88 -16.97 8.06
N SER A 311 12.09 -16.42 8.13
CA SER A 311 13.16 -16.77 7.19
C SER A 311 13.63 -18.20 7.38
N PRO A 312 13.83 -18.97 6.30
CA PRO A 312 14.42 -20.30 6.42
C PRO A 312 15.93 -20.28 6.75
N GLU A 313 16.62 -19.16 6.50
CA GLU A 313 18.07 -19.05 6.73
C GLU A 313 18.43 -18.71 8.17
N LEU A 314 17.52 -18.07 8.93
CA LEU A 314 17.81 -17.62 10.29
C LEU A 314 16.56 -17.76 11.17
N GLY A 315 16.61 -18.60 12.18
CA GLY A 315 15.51 -18.82 13.10
C GLY A 315 15.08 -17.57 13.86
N ASN A 316 13.79 -17.41 14.07
CA ASN A 316 13.15 -16.29 14.75
C ASN A 316 13.35 -14.92 14.04
N PHE A 317 13.87 -14.92 12.83
CA PHE A 317 13.93 -13.73 11.96
C PHE A 317 12.76 -13.76 11.00
N TYR A 318 11.85 -12.83 11.15
CA TYR A 318 10.64 -12.71 10.32
C TYR A 318 10.77 -11.55 9.35
N VAL A 319 10.09 -11.66 8.22
CA VAL A 319 10.02 -10.62 7.19
C VAL A 319 8.57 -10.26 6.94
N ALA A 320 8.29 -8.99 6.73
CA ALA A 320 7.04 -8.48 6.15
C ALA A 320 7.38 -7.30 5.23
N ALA A 321 7.64 -7.58 3.95
CA ALA A 321 8.15 -6.59 2.99
C ALA A 321 7.78 -6.92 1.54
N GLY A 322 8.02 -5.98 0.63
CA GLY A 322 7.81 -6.16 -0.81
C GLY A 322 6.33 -6.21 -1.19
N PHE A 323 5.52 -5.29 -0.66
CA PHE A 323 4.06 -5.33 -0.84
C PHE A 323 3.56 -4.84 -2.21
N ASN A 324 4.43 -4.48 -3.15
CA ASN A 324 4.07 -4.23 -4.55
C ASN A 324 2.81 -3.35 -4.70
N SER A 325 2.84 -2.12 -4.23
CA SER A 325 1.73 -1.14 -4.23
C SER A 325 0.47 -1.53 -3.45
N ILE A 326 0.44 -2.68 -2.77
CA ILE A 326 -0.72 -3.07 -1.95
C ILE A 326 -0.50 -2.92 -0.44
N GLY A 327 0.60 -2.26 -0.03
CA GLY A 327 0.99 -2.15 1.37
C GLY A 327 -0.12 -1.62 2.27
N ILE A 328 -0.75 -0.50 1.93
CA ILE A 328 -1.80 0.10 2.76
C ILE A 328 -3.02 -0.83 2.89
N GLN A 329 -3.49 -1.42 1.81
CA GLN A 329 -4.65 -2.29 1.89
C GLN A 329 -4.35 -3.66 2.53
N ALA A 330 -3.09 -4.10 2.58
CA ALA A 330 -2.69 -5.37 3.18
C ALA A 330 -2.18 -5.26 4.63
N ALA A 331 -1.66 -4.10 5.04
CA ALA A 331 -0.90 -3.93 6.28
C ALA A 331 -1.63 -4.42 7.55
N GLY A 332 -2.91 -4.11 7.67
CA GLY A 332 -3.71 -4.54 8.83
C GLY A 332 -3.77 -6.07 8.95
N GLY A 333 -4.10 -6.75 7.85
CA GLY A 333 -4.20 -8.21 7.81
C GLY A 333 -2.84 -8.90 7.87
N ALA A 334 -1.83 -8.37 7.17
CA ALA A 334 -0.46 -8.89 7.22
C ALA A 334 0.09 -8.83 8.64
N GLY A 335 -0.07 -7.69 9.32
CA GLY A 335 0.34 -7.54 10.71
C GLY A 335 -0.39 -8.48 11.66
N LYS A 336 -1.69 -8.77 11.40
CA LYS A 336 -2.45 -9.76 12.18
C LYS A 336 -1.89 -11.16 12.00
N TYR A 337 -1.79 -11.63 10.77
CA TYR A 337 -1.34 -12.99 10.50
C TYR A 337 0.09 -13.24 10.95
N LEU A 338 0.98 -12.27 10.76
CA LEU A 338 2.36 -12.39 11.23
C LEU A 338 2.43 -12.42 12.76
N ALA A 339 1.66 -11.59 13.46
CA ALA A 339 1.61 -11.61 14.92
C ALA A 339 1.07 -12.95 15.45
N GLU A 340 0.00 -13.47 14.87
CA GLU A 340 -0.54 -14.81 15.21
C GLU A 340 0.48 -15.92 14.96
N TRP A 341 1.23 -15.87 13.86
CA TRP A 341 2.28 -16.84 13.56
C TRP A 341 3.41 -16.81 14.59
N ILE A 342 3.91 -15.61 14.93
CA ILE A 342 4.97 -15.43 15.93
C ILE A 342 4.56 -16.02 17.29
N ILE A 343 3.29 -15.83 17.69
CA ILE A 343 2.77 -16.28 18.98
C ILE A 343 2.51 -17.79 19.02
N ALA A 344 2.12 -18.38 17.89
CA ALA A 344 1.81 -19.80 17.80
C ALA A 344 3.05 -20.70 17.80
N LYS A 345 4.26 -20.14 17.71
CA LYS A 345 5.54 -20.86 17.70
C LYS A 345 6.16 -20.91 19.09
#